data_250ce2a8fadb3af0eb5e3c59ad67bb55
#
_entry.id   250ce2a8fadb3af0eb5e3c59ad67bb55
#
_cell.length_a   1.000
_cell.length_b   1.000
_cell.length_c   1.000
_cell.angle_alpha   90.00
_cell.angle_beta   90.00
_cell.angle_gamma   90.00
#
_symmetry.space_group_name_H-M   'P 1'
#
loop_
_entity.id
_entity.type
_entity.pdbx_description
1 polymer ?
#
loop_
_entity_poly.entity_id
_entity_poly.type
_entity_poly.pdbx_seq_one_letter_code
_entity_poly.pdbx_strand_id
1 'polypeptide(L)'
;VSDAYKRAGVDINAGYDVLKTVKQMSGNQQLGAFGGAFPLSPDATANDPVLVAGTDGVGTKLLVAIAADQHTTIGIDLVAMCVNDILAQGATPSSF
;
A
#
# COMPACT_ATOMS: atom_id res chain seq x y z
N VAL A 1 19.61 0.24 10.44
CA VAL A 1 18.82 0.11 9.19
C VAL A 1 18.24 1.46 8.78
N SER A 2 17.67 2.22 9.71
CA SER A 2 17.04 3.52 9.42
C SER A 2 17.99 4.57 8.83
N ASP A 3 19.26 4.56 9.24
CA ASP A 3 20.24 5.57 8.83
C ASP A 3 20.63 5.45 7.34
N ALA A 4 20.72 4.24 6.81
CA ALA A 4 21.01 4.02 5.40
C ALA A 4 19.87 4.49 4.50
N TYR A 5 18.63 4.22 4.87
CA TYR A 5 17.44 4.69 4.15
C TYR A 5 17.31 6.21 4.19
N LYS A 6 17.54 6.81 5.36
CA LYS A 6 17.51 8.27 5.53
C LYS A 6 18.55 8.97 4.65
N ARG A 7 19.78 8.43 4.58
CA ARG A 7 20.83 8.96 3.67
C ARG A 7 20.46 8.83 2.20
N ALA A 8 19.66 7.82 1.85
CA ALA A 8 19.15 7.63 0.49
C ALA A 8 17.90 8.48 0.20
N GLY A 9 17.48 9.35 1.11
CA GLY A 9 16.31 10.21 0.93
C GLY A 9 14.99 9.60 1.41
N VAL A 10 15.03 8.46 2.09
CA VAL A 10 13.83 7.77 2.61
C VAL A 10 13.82 7.84 4.13
N ASP A 11 13.04 8.74 4.70
CA ASP A 11 12.85 8.84 6.15
C ASP A 11 11.63 8.01 6.58
N ILE A 12 11.87 6.81 7.08
CA ILE A 12 10.82 5.88 7.51
C ILE A 12 10.00 6.46 8.68
N ASN A 13 10.63 7.19 9.59
CA ASN A 13 9.94 7.78 10.73
C ASN A 13 8.99 8.90 10.29
N ALA A 14 9.43 9.74 9.35
CA ALA A 14 8.55 10.75 8.75
C ALA A 14 7.31 10.10 8.09
N GLY A 15 7.48 8.96 7.44
CA GLY A 15 6.35 8.19 6.90
C GLY A 15 5.37 7.73 7.99
N TYR A 16 5.86 7.23 9.11
CA TYR A 16 5.01 6.84 10.24
C TYR A 16 4.29 8.03 10.89
N ASP A 17 4.94 9.18 10.98
CA ASP A 17 4.33 10.40 11.51
C ASP A 17 3.18 10.91 10.60
N VAL A 18 3.38 10.86 9.29
CA VAL A 18 2.31 11.16 8.32
C VAL A 18 1.14 10.20 8.49
N LEU A 19 1.40 8.89 8.57
CA LEU A 19 0.36 7.88 8.78
C LEU A 19 -0.44 8.13 10.07
N LYS A 20 0.26 8.47 11.16
CA LYS A 20 -0.38 8.81 12.43
C LYS A 20 -1.31 10.02 12.29
N THR A 21 -0.86 11.06 11.60
CA THR A 21 -1.66 12.25 11.33
C THR A 21 -2.90 11.93 10.50
N VAL A 22 -2.75 11.13 9.44
CA VAL A 22 -3.86 10.71 8.59
C VAL A 22 -4.88 9.88 9.36
N LYS A 23 -4.44 8.95 10.23
CA LYS A 23 -5.34 8.21 11.12
C LYS A 23 -6.16 9.11 12.04
N GLN A 24 -5.52 10.12 12.61
CA GLN A 24 -6.21 11.09 13.47
C GLN A 24 -7.24 11.92 12.70
N MET A 25 -6.90 12.36 11.49
CA MET A 25 -7.79 13.19 10.66
C MET A 25 -8.98 12.39 10.09
N SER A 26 -8.75 11.14 9.67
CA SER A 26 -9.78 10.29 9.09
C SER A 26 -10.68 9.60 10.10
N GLY A 27 -10.25 9.52 11.36
CA GLY A 27 -10.89 8.70 12.38
C GLY A 27 -10.76 7.19 12.16
N ASN A 28 -10.14 6.77 11.05
CA ASN A 28 -9.97 5.35 10.72
C ASN A 28 -8.66 4.81 11.30
N GLN A 29 -8.76 4.05 12.39
CA GLN A 29 -7.62 3.42 13.05
C GLN A 29 -7.07 2.19 12.29
N GLN A 30 -7.82 1.68 11.32
CA GLN A 30 -7.43 0.51 10.51
C GLN A 30 -6.60 0.87 9.26
N LEU A 31 -6.30 2.15 9.08
CA LEU A 31 -5.30 2.59 8.11
C LEU A 31 -3.91 2.16 8.56
N GLY A 32 -3.10 1.71 7.64
CA GLY A 32 -1.72 1.31 7.89
C GLY A 32 -1.42 -0.08 7.34
N ALA A 33 -0.37 -0.71 7.87
CA ALA A 33 0.22 -1.87 7.23
C ALA A 33 0.51 -1.54 5.75
N PHE A 34 -0.14 -2.18 4.79
CA PHE A 34 0.04 -1.90 3.36
C PHE A 34 -1.25 -1.43 2.68
N GLY A 35 -2.27 -1.03 3.44
CA GLY A 35 -3.53 -0.57 2.89
C GLY A 35 -4.50 -0.07 3.95
N GLY A 36 -5.73 0.18 3.55
CA GLY A 36 -6.84 0.56 4.43
C GLY A 36 -7.89 -0.53 4.49
N ALA A 37 -8.36 -0.86 5.69
CA ALA A 37 -9.48 -1.76 5.90
C ALA A 37 -10.74 -0.94 6.23
N PHE A 38 -11.84 -1.26 5.55
CA PHE A 38 -13.09 -0.52 5.65
C PHE A 38 -14.24 -1.51 5.88
N PRO A 39 -14.84 -1.55 7.09
CA PRO A 39 -16.04 -2.33 7.34
C PRO A 39 -17.16 -1.90 6.38
N LEU A 40 -17.85 -2.85 5.76
CA LEU A 40 -18.96 -2.55 4.87
C LEU A 40 -20.28 -2.30 5.61
N SER A 41 -20.33 -2.59 6.91
CA SER A 41 -21.46 -2.27 7.80
C SER A 41 -20.99 -1.43 8.98
N PRO A 42 -21.77 -0.41 9.42
CA PRO A 42 -21.48 0.34 10.63
C PRO A 42 -21.52 -0.50 11.91
N ASP A 43 -22.32 -1.55 11.90
CA ASP A 43 -22.52 -2.48 13.02
C ASP A 43 -21.72 -3.77 12.83
N ALA A 44 -20.55 -3.67 12.21
CA ALA A 44 -19.72 -4.81 11.82
C ALA A 44 -19.47 -5.77 12.99
N THR A 45 -19.87 -7.01 12.81
CA THR A 45 -19.58 -8.12 13.69
C THR A 45 -18.38 -8.92 13.16
N ALA A 46 -17.94 -9.94 13.91
CA ALA A 46 -16.82 -10.78 13.48
C ALA A 46 -17.02 -11.47 12.12
N ASN A 47 -18.27 -11.58 11.64
CA ASN A 47 -18.64 -12.20 10.36
C ASN A 47 -18.93 -11.18 9.25
N ASP A 48 -18.86 -9.88 9.53
CA ASP A 48 -19.15 -8.87 8.53
C ASP A 48 -17.99 -8.69 7.55
N PRO A 49 -18.29 -8.51 6.27
CA PRO A 49 -17.25 -8.35 5.26
C PRO A 49 -16.54 -7.01 5.43
N VAL A 50 -15.24 -7.03 5.21
CA VAL A 50 -14.36 -5.86 5.24
C VAL A 50 -13.75 -5.68 3.85
N LEU A 51 -13.84 -4.47 3.30
CA LEU A 51 -13.11 -4.10 2.11
C LEU A 51 -11.68 -3.73 2.49
N VAL A 52 -10.71 -4.37 1.86
CA VAL A 52 -9.30 -4.00 1.96
C VAL A 52 -8.88 -3.33 0.67
N ALA A 53 -8.41 -2.10 0.75
CA ALA A 53 -7.93 -1.33 -0.39
C ALA A 53 -6.46 -0.94 -0.21
N GLY A 54 -5.69 -1.06 -1.27
CA GLY A 54 -4.30 -0.65 -1.30
C GLY A 54 -3.94 -0.03 -2.64
N THR A 55 -2.97 0.86 -2.64
CA THR A 55 -2.39 1.45 -3.85
C THR A 55 -0.88 1.46 -3.74
N ASP A 56 -0.20 1.15 -4.81
CA ASP A 56 1.25 1.18 -4.86
C ASP A 56 1.73 1.52 -6.27
N GLY A 57 3.02 1.76 -6.41
CA GLY A 57 3.71 1.98 -7.67
C GLY A 57 4.77 0.91 -7.90
N VAL A 58 5.35 0.90 -9.10
CA VAL A 58 6.41 -0.06 -9.46
C VAL A 58 7.80 0.33 -8.94
N GLY A 59 7.92 1.48 -8.28
CA GLY A 59 9.19 1.96 -7.75
C GLY A 59 10.21 2.31 -8.84
N THR A 60 11.49 2.15 -8.53
CA THR A 60 12.61 2.51 -9.44
C THR A 60 12.70 1.63 -10.68
N LYS A 61 11.98 0.50 -10.77
CA LYS A 61 11.86 -0.30 -11.99
C LYS A 61 11.37 0.51 -13.18
N LEU A 62 10.53 1.53 -12.94
CA LEU A 62 10.04 2.41 -13.99
C LEU A 62 11.20 3.15 -14.70
N LEU A 63 12.21 3.58 -13.96
CA LEU A 63 13.39 4.22 -14.54
C LEU A 63 14.17 3.26 -15.46
N VAL A 64 14.25 1.99 -15.07
CA VAL A 64 14.89 0.95 -15.90
C VAL A 64 14.08 0.69 -17.16
N ALA A 65 12.76 0.60 -17.05
CA ALA A 65 11.86 0.43 -18.20
C ALA A 65 11.98 1.59 -19.19
N ILE A 66 12.05 2.82 -18.71
CA ILE A 66 12.23 4.02 -19.52
C ILE A 66 13.61 4.00 -20.22
N ALA A 67 14.68 3.70 -19.49
CA ALA A 67 16.03 3.66 -20.03
C ALA A 67 16.21 2.53 -21.09
N ALA A 68 15.51 1.43 -20.94
CA ALA A 68 15.53 0.30 -21.87
C ALA A 68 14.50 0.41 -23.01
N ASP A 69 13.63 1.42 -22.97
CA ASP A 69 12.46 1.56 -23.86
C ASP A 69 11.61 0.29 -23.91
N GLN A 70 11.38 -0.34 -22.75
CA GLN A 70 10.65 -1.59 -22.59
C GLN A 70 9.51 -1.42 -21.59
N HIS A 71 8.29 -1.24 -22.10
CA HIS A 71 7.12 -0.90 -21.29
C HIS A 71 6.08 -2.04 -21.21
N THR A 72 6.26 -3.10 -21.97
CA THR A 72 5.24 -4.15 -22.16
C THR A 72 4.97 -4.99 -20.91
N THR A 73 5.89 -5.05 -19.96
CA THR A 73 5.78 -5.89 -18.77
C THR A 73 5.61 -5.10 -17.48
N ILE A 74 5.79 -3.77 -17.49
CA ILE A 74 5.75 -2.96 -16.28
C ILE A 74 4.38 -2.98 -15.58
N GLY A 75 3.31 -3.17 -16.34
CA GLY A 75 1.96 -3.32 -15.79
C GLY A 75 1.76 -4.59 -14.98
N ILE A 76 2.49 -5.67 -15.31
CA ILE A 76 2.49 -6.91 -14.51
C ILE A 76 3.07 -6.62 -13.12
N ASP A 77 4.19 -5.91 -13.06
CA ASP A 77 4.80 -5.49 -11.80
C ASP A 77 3.87 -4.60 -10.98
N LEU A 78 3.17 -3.66 -11.63
CA LEU A 78 2.22 -2.76 -10.96
C LEU A 78 1.10 -3.55 -10.27
N VAL A 79 0.46 -4.44 -11.00
CA VAL A 79 -0.59 -5.31 -10.45
C VAL A 79 -0.05 -6.19 -9.32
N ALA A 80 1.13 -6.78 -9.50
CA ALA A 80 1.75 -7.64 -8.49
C ALA A 80 2.06 -6.88 -7.19
N MET A 81 2.54 -5.64 -7.27
CA MET A 81 2.82 -4.80 -6.09
C MET A 81 1.53 -4.59 -5.27
N CYS A 82 0.45 -4.18 -5.92
CA CYS A 82 -0.84 -3.96 -5.24
C CYS A 82 -1.45 -5.25 -4.72
N VAL A 83 -1.43 -6.33 -5.50
CA VAL A 83 -2.00 -7.64 -5.11
C VAL A 83 -1.26 -8.22 -3.90
N ASN A 84 0.06 -8.13 -3.86
CA ASN A 84 0.86 -8.65 -2.75
C ASN A 84 0.52 -7.95 -1.43
N ASP A 85 0.27 -6.65 -1.45
CA ASP A 85 -0.12 -5.91 -0.25
C ASP A 85 -1.50 -6.34 0.27
N ILE A 86 -2.44 -6.63 -0.63
CA ILE A 86 -3.76 -7.16 -0.27
C ILE A 86 -3.64 -8.57 0.33
N LEU A 87 -2.87 -9.45 -0.32
CA LEU A 87 -2.61 -10.81 0.17
C LEU A 87 -1.90 -10.82 1.52
N ALA A 88 -0.96 -9.90 1.75
CA ALA A 88 -0.25 -9.78 3.03
C ALA A 88 -1.19 -9.44 4.21
N GLN A 89 -2.35 -8.87 3.92
CA GLN A 89 -3.39 -8.58 4.91
C GLN A 89 -4.43 -9.73 5.05
N GLY A 90 -4.25 -10.83 4.35
CA GLY A 90 -5.15 -11.99 4.36
C GLY A 90 -6.43 -11.79 3.53
N ALA A 91 -6.50 -10.73 2.73
CA ALA A 91 -7.65 -10.47 1.87
C ALA A 91 -7.50 -11.14 0.50
N THR A 92 -8.61 -11.41 -0.17
CA THR A 92 -8.65 -11.95 -1.53
C THR A 92 -8.71 -10.81 -2.53
N PRO A 93 -7.75 -10.68 -3.47
CA PRO A 93 -7.81 -9.69 -4.53
C PRO A 93 -9.03 -9.92 -5.42
N SER A 94 -9.83 -8.88 -5.65
CA SER A 94 -11.08 -8.99 -6.43
C SER A 94 -11.15 -8.04 -7.62
N SER A 95 -10.44 -6.92 -7.55
CA SER A 95 -10.41 -5.90 -8.61
C SER A 95 -9.12 -5.10 -8.57
N PHE A 96 -8.79 -4.52 -9.71
CA PHE A 96 -7.66 -3.60 -9.87
C PHE A 96 -8.10 -2.40 -10.71
#